data_d1036b1177d4c9c91695f7827fcce83c
#
_entry.id   d1036b1177d4c9c91695f7827fcce83c
#
_cell.length_a   1.000
_cell.length_b   1.000
_cell.length_c   1.000
_cell.angle_alpha   90.00
_cell.angle_beta   90.00
_cell.angle_gamma   90.00
#
_symmetry.space_group_name_H-M   'P 1'
#
loop_
_entity.id
_entity.type
_entity.pdbx_description
1 polymer ?
#
loop_
_entity_poly.entity_id
_entity_poly.type
_entity_poly.pdbx_seq_one_letter_code
_entity_poly.pdbx_strand_id
1 'polypeptide(L)'
;MRIAHVALWTTDLDRLCRFWADIFGATVGDLYESARRPGFSSRFLYLKDGPSVEVMQGPWISAENEQPERQGYAHLALSLGSREAVDALAATAAASGILLSPARMTGDGFYEAVLSDPDGNPIEITA
;
A
#
# COMPACT_ATOMS: atom_id res chain seq x y z
N MET A 1 -7.24 -5.97 -21.74
CA MET A 1 -6.48 -4.92 -21.01
C MET A 1 -6.59 -5.25 -19.52
N ARG A 2 -5.51 -5.15 -18.76
CA ARG A 2 -5.48 -5.38 -17.30
C ARG A 2 -4.47 -4.45 -16.67
N ILE A 3 -4.63 -4.15 -15.39
CA ILE A 3 -3.59 -3.44 -14.63
C ILE A 3 -2.41 -4.38 -14.48
N ALA A 4 -1.22 -3.97 -14.93
CA ALA A 4 0.01 -4.76 -14.81
C ALA A 4 0.65 -4.55 -13.43
N HIS A 5 0.81 -3.28 -13.04
CA HIS A 5 1.27 -2.86 -11.71
C HIS A 5 0.73 -1.46 -11.38
N VAL A 6 0.81 -1.10 -10.13
CA VAL A 6 0.71 0.26 -9.61
C VAL A 6 2.03 0.63 -8.98
N ALA A 7 2.35 1.94 -8.91
CA ALA A 7 3.64 2.36 -8.39
C ALA A 7 3.48 3.43 -7.30
N LEU A 8 4.31 3.31 -6.25
CA LEU A 8 4.34 4.19 -5.09
C LEU A 8 5.75 4.78 -4.91
N TRP A 9 5.84 6.07 -4.64
CA TRP A 9 7.07 6.69 -4.18
C TRP A 9 7.22 6.55 -2.66
N THR A 10 8.46 6.37 -2.21
CA THR A 10 8.82 6.39 -0.79
C THR A 10 10.17 7.07 -0.59
N THR A 11 10.39 7.57 0.60
CA THR A 11 11.71 8.04 1.05
C THR A 11 12.54 6.93 1.71
N ASP A 12 11.92 5.76 2.01
CA ASP A 12 12.57 4.60 2.63
C ASP A 12 12.01 3.29 2.04
N LEU A 13 12.70 2.81 1.00
CA LEU A 13 12.33 1.63 0.23
C LEU A 13 12.20 0.37 1.11
N ASP A 14 13.15 0.16 2.01
CA ASP A 14 13.18 -1.04 2.85
C ASP A 14 12.07 -1.03 3.91
N ARG A 15 11.75 0.14 4.47
CA ARG A 15 10.65 0.31 5.42
C ARG A 15 9.31 -0.02 4.77
N LEU A 16 9.04 0.54 3.59
CA LEU A 16 7.78 0.31 2.90
C LEU A 16 7.66 -1.14 2.43
N CYS A 17 8.74 -1.74 1.91
CA CYS A 17 8.75 -3.16 1.52
C CYS A 17 8.48 -4.09 2.71
N ARG A 18 9.09 -3.83 3.88
CA ARG A 18 8.81 -4.61 5.10
C ARG A 18 7.34 -4.50 5.52
N PHE A 19 6.77 -3.31 5.51
CA PHE A 19 5.35 -3.11 5.83
C PHE A 19 4.46 -4.00 4.94
N TRP A 20 4.67 -4.00 3.63
CA TRP A 20 3.88 -4.82 2.70
C TRP A 20 4.09 -6.33 2.91
N ALA A 21 5.31 -6.74 3.23
CA ALA A 21 5.59 -8.13 3.55
C ALA A 21 4.91 -8.57 4.85
N ASP A 22 5.02 -7.76 5.91
CA ASP A 22 4.52 -8.10 7.25
C ASP A 22 2.99 -8.04 7.34
N ILE A 23 2.36 -7.04 6.70
CA ILE A 23 0.91 -6.81 6.81
C ILE A 23 0.13 -7.60 5.76
N PHE A 24 0.62 -7.67 4.52
CA PHE A 24 -0.11 -8.27 3.40
C PHE A 24 0.52 -9.56 2.87
N GLY A 25 1.63 -10.02 3.46
CA GLY A 25 2.34 -11.22 3.02
C GLY A 25 2.96 -11.09 1.63
N ALA A 26 3.26 -9.86 1.20
CA ALA A 26 3.86 -9.63 -0.12
C ALA A 26 5.26 -10.23 -0.21
N THR A 27 5.57 -10.87 -1.34
CA THR A 27 6.93 -11.27 -1.67
C THR A 27 7.68 -10.08 -2.26
N VAL A 28 8.81 -9.73 -1.64
CA VAL A 28 9.66 -8.62 -2.07
C VAL A 28 10.63 -9.09 -3.14
N GLY A 29 10.57 -8.45 -4.33
CA GLY A 29 11.48 -8.73 -5.45
C GLY A 29 12.86 -8.12 -5.27
N ASP A 30 13.74 -8.41 -6.23
CA ASP A 30 15.11 -7.92 -6.25
C ASP A 30 15.17 -6.39 -6.36
N LEU A 31 16.25 -5.81 -5.80
CA LEU A 31 16.52 -4.39 -5.95
C LEU A 31 16.94 -4.09 -7.40
N TYR A 32 16.25 -3.15 -8.01
CA TYR A 32 16.67 -2.53 -9.26
C TYR A 32 17.28 -1.16 -8.98
N GLU A 33 18.45 -0.90 -9.55
CA GLU A 33 19.12 0.40 -9.54
C GLU A 33 19.34 0.88 -10.98
N SER A 34 18.91 2.11 -11.27
CA SER A 34 18.94 2.61 -12.63
C SER A 34 20.30 3.21 -13.01
N ALA A 35 20.96 2.62 -14.01
CA ALA A 35 22.17 3.20 -14.59
C ALA A 35 21.90 4.52 -15.36
N ARG A 36 20.66 4.71 -15.88
CA ARG A 36 20.29 5.89 -16.65
C ARG A 36 19.74 7.03 -15.80
N ARG A 37 19.32 6.74 -14.56
CA ARG A 37 18.75 7.72 -13.63
C ARG A 37 19.44 7.56 -12.27
N PRO A 38 20.61 8.18 -12.07
CA PRO A 38 21.40 8.00 -10.85
C PRO A 38 20.59 8.30 -9.58
N GLY A 39 20.65 7.39 -8.59
CA GLY A 39 19.91 7.48 -7.34
C GLY A 39 18.48 6.93 -7.40
N PHE A 40 17.95 6.57 -8.58
CA PHE A 40 16.69 5.84 -8.67
C PHE A 40 16.89 4.37 -8.32
N SER A 41 16.04 3.86 -7.43
CA SER A 41 15.92 2.44 -7.15
C SER A 41 14.46 2.03 -6.99
N SER A 42 14.17 0.76 -7.24
CA SER A 42 12.83 0.19 -7.03
C SER A 42 12.87 -1.29 -6.66
N ARG A 43 11.77 -1.75 -6.09
CA ARG A 43 11.44 -3.16 -5.88
C ARG A 43 10.00 -3.42 -6.28
N PHE A 44 9.75 -4.59 -6.82
CA PHE A 44 8.38 -5.07 -7.01
C PHE A 44 7.94 -5.89 -5.81
N LEU A 45 6.71 -5.66 -5.39
CA LEU A 45 6.01 -6.42 -4.38
C LEU A 45 4.97 -7.29 -5.08
N TYR A 46 5.00 -8.59 -4.82
CA TYR A 46 4.09 -9.55 -5.42
C TYR A 46 3.12 -10.05 -4.36
N LEU A 47 1.84 -9.76 -4.55
CA LEU A 47 0.75 -10.34 -3.79
C LEU A 47 0.39 -11.72 -4.37
N LYS A 48 -0.37 -12.51 -3.61
CA LYS A 48 -0.81 -13.84 -4.05
C LYS A 48 -1.54 -13.79 -5.40
N ASP A 49 -2.39 -12.77 -5.57
CA ASP A 49 -3.20 -12.55 -6.76
C ASP A 49 -3.23 -11.06 -7.12
N GLY A 50 -3.53 -10.75 -8.39
CA GLY A 50 -3.68 -9.37 -8.86
C GLY A 50 -2.42 -8.74 -9.44
N PRO A 51 -2.41 -7.41 -9.61
CA PRO A 51 -1.26 -6.66 -10.10
C PRO A 51 -0.17 -6.56 -9.03
N SER A 52 1.08 -6.44 -9.47
CA SER A 52 2.17 -6.12 -8.56
C SER A 52 2.16 -4.64 -8.15
N VAL A 53 2.86 -4.35 -7.05
CA VAL A 53 3.11 -2.98 -6.60
C VAL A 53 4.59 -2.69 -6.76
N GLU A 54 4.94 -1.65 -7.53
CA GLU A 54 6.32 -1.16 -7.63
C GLU A 54 6.55 -0.09 -6.56
N VAL A 55 7.49 -0.31 -5.68
CA VAL A 55 7.95 0.69 -4.71
C VAL A 55 9.20 1.34 -5.24
N MET A 56 9.18 2.67 -5.34
CA MET A 56 10.24 3.46 -5.97
C MET A 56 10.82 4.48 -5.00
N GLN A 57 12.13 4.71 -5.10
CA GLN A 57 12.85 5.71 -4.32
C GLN A 57 13.79 6.51 -5.21
N GLY A 58 14.01 7.77 -4.84
CA GLY A 58 14.98 8.64 -5.49
C GLY A 58 15.28 9.85 -4.61
N PRO A 59 16.47 10.49 -4.73
CA PRO A 59 16.89 11.61 -3.88
C PRO A 59 16.05 12.89 -4.05
N TRP A 60 15.18 12.93 -5.05
CA TRP A 60 14.26 14.06 -5.30
C TRP A 60 12.89 13.89 -4.63
N ILE A 61 12.64 12.75 -3.95
CA ILE A 61 11.37 12.50 -3.27
C ILE A 61 11.46 13.10 -1.87
N SER A 62 10.44 13.87 -1.49
CA SER A 62 10.27 14.41 -0.14
C SER A 62 9.04 13.81 0.53
N ALA A 63 9.06 13.76 1.86
CA ALA A 63 7.95 13.29 2.68
C ALA A 63 6.84 14.35 2.88
N GLU A 64 7.00 15.54 2.32
CA GLU A 64 6.04 16.64 2.48
C GLU A 64 4.79 16.39 1.65
N ASN A 65 3.70 16.05 2.32
CA ASN A 65 2.38 15.86 1.74
C ASN A 65 1.36 16.65 2.57
N GLU A 66 1.19 17.94 2.27
CA GLU A 66 0.37 18.86 3.06
C GLU A 66 -1.15 18.67 2.88
N GLN A 67 -1.58 17.95 1.85
CA GLN A 67 -3.00 17.78 1.52
C GLN A 67 -3.38 16.30 1.47
N PRO A 68 -4.18 15.80 2.42
CA PRO A 68 -4.61 14.39 2.44
C PRO A 68 -5.54 14.05 1.26
N GLU A 69 -6.36 14.99 0.82
CA GLU A 69 -7.26 14.82 -0.33
C GLU A 69 -6.87 15.77 -1.44
N ARG A 70 -6.48 15.21 -2.59
CA ARG A 70 -6.02 15.94 -3.76
C ARG A 70 -6.41 15.23 -5.05
N GLN A 71 -6.40 15.95 -6.15
CA GLN A 71 -6.60 15.34 -7.47
C GLN A 71 -5.50 14.30 -7.74
N GLY A 72 -5.90 13.07 -8.12
CA GLY A 72 -5.00 11.95 -8.40
C GLY A 72 -5.52 10.66 -7.77
N TYR A 73 -4.60 9.72 -7.48
CA TYR A 73 -4.95 8.49 -6.79
C TYR A 73 -5.25 8.76 -5.31
N ALA A 74 -6.39 8.24 -4.83
CA ALA A 74 -6.82 8.40 -3.44
C ALA A 74 -6.27 7.30 -2.54
N HIS A 75 -6.43 6.03 -2.95
CA HIS A 75 -6.01 4.85 -2.20
C HIS A 75 -5.78 3.66 -3.13
N LEU A 76 -5.20 2.60 -2.59
CA LEU A 76 -5.26 1.24 -3.14
C LEU A 76 -6.28 0.44 -2.35
N ALA A 77 -7.12 -0.34 -3.03
CA ALA A 77 -8.05 -1.27 -2.41
C ALA A 77 -7.60 -2.71 -2.64
N LEU A 78 -7.54 -3.50 -1.57
CA LEU A 78 -7.17 -4.91 -1.56
C LEU A 78 -8.34 -5.77 -1.08
N SER A 79 -8.82 -6.69 -1.92
CA SER A 79 -9.82 -7.65 -1.49
C SER A 79 -9.18 -8.77 -0.67
N LEU A 80 -9.71 -9.02 0.53
CA LEU A 80 -9.31 -10.10 1.43
C LEU A 80 -10.24 -11.32 1.31
N GLY A 81 -11.34 -11.19 0.54
CA GLY A 81 -12.26 -12.26 0.21
C GLY A 81 -13.31 -12.57 1.27
N SER A 82 -13.25 -12.00 2.47
CA SER A 82 -14.29 -12.18 3.50
C SER A 82 -14.30 -11.06 4.53
N ARG A 83 -15.45 -10.86 5.19
CA ARG A 83 -15.59 -9.88 6.29
C ARG A 83 -14.73 -10.25 7.49
N GLU A 84 -14.64 -11.54 7.81
CA GLU A 84 -13.83 -12.04 8.91
C GLU A 84 -12.35 -11.70 8.72
N ALA A 85 -11.85 -11.77 7.47
CA ALA A 85 -10.49 -11.38 7.16
C ALA A 85 -10.28 -9.86 7.30
N VAL A 86 -11.26 -9.05 6.87
CA VAL A 86 -11.23 -7.59 7.06
C VAL A 86 -11.21 -7.26 8.56
N ASP A 87 -12.10 -7.85 9.36
CA ASP A 87 -12.18 -7.62 10.81
C ASP A 87 -10.88 -8.00 11.51
N ALA A 88 -10.31 -9.16 11.19
CA ALA A 88 -9.07 -9.65 11.79
C ALA A 88 -7.88 -8.70 11.47
N LEU A 89 -7.75 -8.28 10.22
CA LEU A 89 -6.66 -7.37 9.84
C LEU A 89 -6.89 -5.96 10.40
N ALA A 90 -8.13 -5.46 10.42
CA ALA A 90 -8.47 -4.17 11.03
C ALA A 90 -8.15 -4.14 12.54
N ALA A 91 -8.43 -5.25 13.27
CA ALA A 91 -8.05 -5.37 14.68
C ALA A 91 -6.53 -5.34 14.88
N THR A 92 -5.77 -6.04 14.04
CA THR A 92 -4.30 -6.01 14.04
C THR A 92 -3.77 -4.61 13.75
N ALA A 93 -4.34 -3.94 12.74
CA ALA A 93 -4.00 -2.58 12.37
C ALA A 93 -4.28 -1.57 13.49
N ALA A 94 -5.41 -1.73 14.19
CA ALA A 94 -5.76 -0.90 15.34
C ALA A 94 -4.73 -1.06 16.48
N ALA A 95 -4.36 -2.31 16.79
CA ALA A 95 -3.35 -2.60 17.81
C ALA A 95 -1.96 -2.03 17.47
N SER A 96 -1.65 -1.92 16.18
CA SER A 96 -0.39 -1.36 15.66
C SER A 96 -0.44 0.15 15.39
N GLY A 97 -1.58 0.80 15.61
CA GLY A 97 -1.76 2.25 15.40
C GLY A 97 -1.79 2.71 13.95
N ILE A 98 -2.06 1.79 13.00
CA ILE A 98 -2.10 2.07 11.56
C ILE A 98 -3.53 2.05 10.98
N LEU A 99 -4.55 1.85 11.81
CA LEU A 99 -5.94 1.89 11.37
C LEU A 99 -6.42 3.35 11.23
N LEU A 100 -6.84 3.73 10.01
CA LEU A 100 -7.43 5.05 9.73
C LEU A 100 -8.95 5.04 9.87
N SER A 101 -9.61 3.97 9.40
CA SER A 101 -11.07 3.82 9.48
C SER A 101 -11.42 2.38 9.86
N PRO A 102 -12.26 2.18 10.90
CA PRO A 102 -12.66 0.84 11.32
C PRO A 102 -13.51 0.14 10.27
N ALA A 103 -13.59 -1.18 10.38
CA ALA A 103 -14.42 -1.99 9.49
C ALA A 103 -15.89 -1.56 9.57
N ARG A 104 -16.51 -1.34 8.43
CA ARG A 104 -17.90 -0.91 8.29
C ARG A 104 -18.47 -1.30 6.93
N MET A 105 -19.80 -1.32 6.85
CA MET A 105 -20.51 -1.35 5.57
C MET A 105 -20.60 0.07 5.01
N THR A 106 -20.22 0.26 3.75
CA THR A 106 -20.35 1.54 3.04
C THR A 106 -21.70 1.67 2.34
N GLY A 107 -22.05 2.89 1.94
CA GLY A 107 -23.30 3.17 1.26
C GLY A 107 -23.40 2.57 -0.15
N ASP A 108 -22.28 2.26 -0.77
CA ASP A 108 -22.17 1.59 -2.08
C ASP A 108 -22.02 0.06 -1.99
N GLY A 109 -22.08 -0.49 -0.76
CA GLY A 109 -22.24 -1.92 -0.53
C GLY A 109 -20.95 -2.69 -0.27
N PHE A 110 -19.82 -2.01 -0.06
CA PHE A 110 -18.57 -2.66 0.35
C PHE A 110 -18.47 -2.80 1.87
N TYR A 111 -17.93 -3.92 2.33
CA TYR A 111 -17.48 -4.08 3.70
C TYR A 111 -15.98 -3.86 3.75
N GLU A 112 -15.56 -2.78 4.39
CA GLU A 112 -14.18 -2.30 4.27
C GLU A 112 -13.64 -1.69 5.56
N ALA A 113 -12.32 -1.64 5.67
CA ALA A 113 -11.57 -0.81 6.61
C ALA A 113 -10.44 -0.09 5.86
N VAL A 114 -9.87 0.95 6.45
CA VAL A 114 -8.77 1.70 5.83
C VAL A 114 -7.57 1.72 6.78
N LEU A 115 -6.40 1.34 6.26
CA LEU A 115 -5.11 1.36 6.93
C LEU A 115 -4.22 2.45 6.35
N SER A 116 -3.24 2.90 7.13
CA SER A 116 -2.15 3.75 6.63
C SER A 116 -0.90 2.92 6.41
N ASP A 117 -0.24 3.11 5.28
CA ASP A 117 1.14 2.66 5.13
C ASP A 117 2.11 3.58 5.90
N PRO A 118 3.42 3.26 6.01
CA PRO A 118 4.39 4.09 6.73
C PRO A 118 4.61 5.50 6.14
N ASP A 119 4.21 5.71 4.89
CA ASP A 119 4.31 7.01 4.20
C ASP A 119 2.99 7.80 4.23
N GLY A 120 1.97 7.29 4.93
CA GLY A 120 0.67 7.93 5.08
C GLY A 120 -0.30 7.66 3.94
N ASN A 121 0.01 6.75 3.01
CA ASN A 121 -0.91 6.40 1.95
C ASN A 121 -2.05 5.52 2.47
N PRO A 122 -3.32 5.86 2.17
CA PRO A 122 -4.45 5.01 2.53
C PRO A 122 -4.44 3.69 1.75
N ILE A 123 -4.63 2.59 2.47
CA ILE A 123 -4.87 1.26 1.88
C ILE A 123 -6.21 0.77 2.41
N GLU A 124 -7.16 0.61 1.50
CA GLU A 124 -8.46 0.04 1.79
C GLU A 124 -8.37 -1.49 1.74
N ILE A 125 -8.98 -2.16 2.69
CA ILE A 125 -9.14 -3.61 2.71
C ILE A 125 -10.60 -3.95 2.66
N THR A 126 -11.01 -4.78 1.68
CA THR A 126 -12.42 -5.10 1.43
C THR A 126 -12.70 -6.61 1.48
N ALA A 127 -13.97 -6.96 1.74
CA ALA A 127 -14.45 -8.33 1.68
C ALA A 127 -14.71 -8.78 0.24
#